data_94793055f59dbbec4a0ee304f623fedd
#
_entry.id   94793055f59dbbec4a0ee304f623fedd
#
_cell.length_a   1.000
_cell.length_b   1.000
_cell.length_c   1.000
_cell.angle_alpha   90.00
_cell.angle_beta   90.00
_cell.angle_gamma   90.00
#
_symmetry.space_group_name_H-M   'P 1'
#
loop_
_entity.id
_entity.type
_entity.pdbx_description
1 polymer ?
#
loop_
_entity_poly.entity_id
_entity_poly.type
_entity_poly.pdbx_seq_one_letter_code
_entity_poly.pdbx_strand_id
1 'polypeptide(L)'
;MDLSDKAALYMQAWRDDWCKFCSDVLKARLDKEQQDIIHSVQYNRMTAVASGTARGKDFCAAMCFMYLTPRWVNGRLVKNTKIAMTAPSGRQVKDIMIPEVSRLFRNAGFLPGRLLSSGIRTNYEEWFLTGFKSSDDNMEAWSGFHAVNTLFVVTEASGISEVIYNAIEGNLQGNSRLLIVFNPNVTTGYAARAMKSDRFAKFRLSSLNAENVVSKKIVIPGQVDYEWVKDKVENWCSPIQQADFNEGEGDFKWEDGLYRPNDLFRVKVLGMFPKVAEDVLIPYEWIEIANENWRKLQEDDFVPKKSCKIGVDVAGMGRDDSVLCLRYGNYVSEFEAHQSAGTADHMHVAGMITRYLDKKGAKAFIDTIGEGAGVLSRLQELGYPNVYSCKFSESARGLHDITGEYTFANMRAYLFWAVRDWLNPKNGFGAALPPCDKLMEEATETHWGFMSNGSIIIEKKEEIKKRIKRSPDWFDSLANTFFPWDYLAVSDEDILRNML
;
A
#
# COMPACT_ATOMS: atom_id res chain seq x y z
N MET A 1 -6.83 -54.34 -8.16
CA MET A 1 -7.14 -53.00 -8.65
C MET A 1 -6.14 -52.67 -9.73
N ASP A 2 -6.61 -52.56 -10.95
CA ASP A 2 -5.78 -52.25 -12.09
C ASP A 2 -5.20 -50.84 -12.00
N LEU A 3 -4.09 -50.55 -12.72
CA LEU A 3 -3.49 -49.20 -12.75
C LEU A 3 -4.47 -48.13 -13.24
N SER A 4 -5.38 -48.50 -14.15
CA SER A 4 -6.43 -47.60 -14.63
C SER A 4 -7.46 -47.25 -13.53
N ASP A 5 -7.84 -48.21 -12.70
CA ASP A 5 -8.77 -47.98 -11.58
C ASP A 5 -8.17 -47.05 -10.53
N LYS A 6 -6.86 -47.23 -10.22
CA LYS A 6 -6.15 -46.36 -9.30
C LYS A 6 -6.05 -44.93 -9.84
N ALA A 7 -5.70 -44.75 -11.11
CA ALA A 7 -5.64 -43.44 -11.76
C ALA A 7 -7.01 -42.73 -11.73
N ALA A 8 -8.09 -43.43 -12.00
CA ALA A 8 -9.44 -42.90 -11.95
C ALA A 8 -9.82 -42.43 -10.54
N LEU A 9 -9.46 -43.19 -9.52
CA LEU A 9 -9.68 -42.81 -8.11
C LEU A 9 -8.90 -41.57 -7.70
N TYR A 10 -7.63 -41.44 -8.09
CA TYR A 10 -6.84 -40.24 -7.83
C TYR A 10 -7.44 -39.03 -8.55
N MET A 11 -7.79 -39.14 -9.82
CA MET A 11 -8.42 -38.04 -10.57
C MET A 11 -9.75 -37.62 -9.98
N GLN A 12 -10.54 -38.54 -9.47
CA GLN A 12 -11.78 -38.25 -8.75
C GLN A 12 -11.48 -37.49 -7.44
N ALA A 13 -10.56 -38.01 -6.62
CA ALA A 13 -10.20 -37.37 -5.36
C ALA A 13 -9.67 -35.94 -5.55
N TRP A 14 -8.86 -35.69 -6.58
CA TRP A 14 -8.36 -34.36 -6.91
C TRP A 14 -9.42 -33.39 -7.45
N ARG A 15 -10.41 -33.92 -8.19
CA ARG A 15 -11.56 -33.13 -8.64
C ARG A 15 -12.45 -32.72 -7.47
N ASP A 16 -12.64 -33.64 -6.54
CA ASP A 16 -13.56 -33.48 -5.41
C ASP A 16 -12.89 -32.66 -4.26
N ASP A 17 -11.55 -32.62 -4.21
CA ASP A 17 -10.77 -31.83 -3.23
C ASP A 17 -9.57 -31.13 -3.90
N TRP A 18 -9.69 -29.82 -4.08
CA TRP A 18 -8.62 -29.01 -4.68
C TRP A 18 -7.39 -28.87 -3.77
N CYS A 19 -7.56 -28.90 -2.43
CA CYS A 19 -6.41 -28.88 -1.54
C CYS A 19 -5.57 -30.15 -1.66
N LYS A 20 -6.23 -31.30 -1.88
CA LYS A 20 -5.52 -32.54 -2.19
C LYS A 20 -4.78 -32.47 -3.50
N PHE A 21 -5.36 -31.86 -4.55
CA PHE A 21 -4.65 -31.61 -5.79
C PHE A 21 -3.43 -30.70 -5.58
N CYS A 22 -3.56 -29.62 -4.78
CA CYS A 22 -2.45 -28.74 -4.46
C CYS A 22 -1.28 -29.51 -3.83
N SER A 23 -1.56 -30.37 -2.84
CA SER A 23 -0.50 -31.11 -2.15
C SER A 23 0.09 -32.20 -3.01
N ASP A 24 -0.74 -33.03 -3.65
CA ASP A 24 -0.31 -34.22 -4.37
C ASP A 24 0.35 -33.89 -5.71
N VAL A 25 -0.18 -32.90 -6.43
CA VAL A 25 0.22 -32.59 -7.81
C VAL A 25 1.09 -31.36 -7.89
N LEU A 26 0.65 -30.24 -7.29
CA LEU A 26 1.40 -28.99 -7.34
C LEU A 26 2.55 -28.95 -6.36
N LYS A 27 2.62 -29.92 -5.43
CA LYS A 27 3.59 -29.98 -4.34
C LYS A 27 3.57 -28.70 -3.48
N ALA A 28 2.40 -28.10 -3.36
CA ALA A 28 2.16 -26.90 -2.58
C ALA A 28 1.85 -27.27 -1.14
N ARG A 29 2.54 -26.66 -0.20
CA ARG A 29 2.21 -26.73 1.22
C ARG A 29 1.31 -25.53 1.56
N LEU A 30 0.12 -25.81 2.03
CA LEU A 30 -0.88 -24.82 2.42
C LEU A 30 -1.13 -24.90 3.92
N ASP A 31 -1.15 -23.76 4.60
CA ASP A 31 -1.70 -23.72 5.96
C ASP A 31 -3.22 -23.81 5.94
N LYS A 32 -3.83 -23.92 7.13
CA LYS A 32 -5.27 -24.13 7.26
C LYS A 32 -6.11 -23.01 6.64
N GLU A 33 -5.73 -21.74 6.84
CA GLU A 33 -6.45 -20.60 6.29
C GLU A 33 -6.36 -20.54 4.75
N GLN A 34 -5.21 -20.91 4.18
CA GLN A 34 -5.04 -21.02 2.73
C GLN A 34 -5.89 -22.17 2.15
N GLN A 35 -5.97 -23.32 2.84
CA GLN A 35 -6.86 -24.42 2.45
C GLN A 35 -8.32 -23.99 2.44
N ASP A 36 -8.76 -23.26 3.46
CA ASP A 36 -10.13 -22.76 3.55
C ASP A 36 -10.49 -21.80 2.40
N ILE A 37 -9.53 -20.98 1.96
CA ILE A 37 -9.70 -20.12 0.75
C ILE A 37 -9.85 -20.97 -0.52
N ILE A 38 -8.99 -21.97 -0.72
CA ILE A 38 -9.07 -22.85 -1.91
C ILE A 38 -10.40 -23.61 -1.92
N HIS A 39 -10.84 -24.15 -0.79
CA HIS A 39 -12.16 -24.78 -0.67
C HIS A 39 -13.29 -23.76 -0.94
N SER A 40 -13.14 -22.51 -0.46
CA SER A 40 -14.14 -21.49 -0.75
C SER A 40 -14.27 -21.23 -2.24
N VAL A 41 -13.16 -21.06 -2.97
CA VAL A 41 -13.20 -20.89 -4.44
C VAL A 41 -13.81 -22.13 -5.13
N GLN A 42 -13.57 -23.32 -4.59
CA GLN A 42 -14.13 -24.55 -5.12
C GLN A 42 -15.67 -24.63 -4.98
N TYR A 43 -16.23 -24.13 -3.87
CA TYR A 43 -17.64 -24.35 -3.53
C TYR A 43 -18.49 -23.08 -3.56
N ASN A 44 -17.93 -21.91 -3.30
CA ASN A 44 -18.66 -20.65 -3.26
C ASN A 44 -18.56 -19.88 -4.58
N ARG A 45 -19.59 -19.11 -4.86
CA ARG A 45 -19.66 -18.28 -6.06
C ARG A 45 -18.73 -17.09 -5.99
N MET A 46 -18.59 -16.47 -4.82
CA MET A 46 -17.80 -15.27 -4.61
C MET A 46 -16.98 -15.40 -3.33
N THR A 47 -15.69 -15.18 -3.42
CA THR A 47 -14.74 -15.26 -2.30
C THR A 47 -13.95 -13.97 -2.21
N ALA A 48 -13.88 -13.37 -1.01
CA ALA A 48 -13.11 -12.18 -0.73
C ALA A 48 -12.07 -12.46 0.38
N VAL A 49 -10.82 -12.05 0.12
CA VAL A 49 -9.69 -12.30 1.01
C VAL A 49 -8.96 -11.01 1.31
N ALA A 50 -9.12 -10.48 2.52
CA ALA A 50 -8.27 -9.42 3.06
C ALA A 50 -7.04 -10.05 3.74
N SER A 51 -5.84 -9.59 3.41
CA SER A 51 -4.61 -10.26 3.81
C SER A 51 -3.57 -9.29 4.38
N GLY A 52 -2.89 -9.72 5.43
CA GLY A 52 -1.60 -9.15 5.80
C GLY A 52 -0.51 -9.48 4.77
N THR A 53 0.68 -8.92 5.00
CA THR A 53 1.84 -9.08 4.12
C THR A 53 2.36 -10.53 4.14
N ALA A 54 2.80 -11.02 2.97
CA ALA A 54 3.44 -12.32 2.79
C ALA A 54 2.67 -13.52 3.39
N ARG A 55 1.32 -13.46 3.38
CA ARG A 55 0.46 -14.57 3.81
C ARG A 55 0.10 -15.54 2.67
N GLY A 56 0.59 -15.29 1.47
CA GLY A 56 0.35 -16.15 0.31
C GLY A 56 -1.02 -15.95 -0.35
N LYS A 57 -1.64 -14.76 -0.25
CA LYS A 57 -2.87 -14.44 -0.95
C LYS A 57 -2.76 -14.62 -2.47
N ASP A 58 -1.68 -14.13 -3.06
CA ASP A 58 -1.42 -14.23 -4.50
C ASP A 58 -1.05 -15.66 -4.91
N PHE A 59 -0.41 -16.42 -4.03
CA PHE A 59 -0.18 -17.85 -4.21
C PHE A 59 -1.49 -18.63 -4.30
N CYS A 60 -2.46 -18.37 -3.40
CA CYS A 60 -3.79 -18.95 -3.48
C CYS A 60 -4.51 -18.55 -4.77
N ALA A 61 -4.39 -17.27 -5.19
CA ALA A 61 -4.96 -16.78 -6.43
C ALA A 61 -4.34 -17.48 -7.65
N ALA A 62 -3.02 -17.68 -7.67
CA ALA A 62 -2.33 -18.38 -8.75
C ALA A 62 -2.76 -19.84 -8.86
N MET A 63 -2.99 -20.55 -7.76
CA MET A 63 -3.47 -21.94 -7.77
C MET A 63 -4.86 -22.10 -8.39
N CYS A 64 -5.63 -21.04 -8.52
CA CYS A 64 -6.97 -21.09 -9.11
C CYS A 64 -6.99 -21.53 -10.59
N PHE A 65 -5.81 -21.67 -11.26
CA PHE A 65 -5.78 -22.30 -12.58
C PHE A 65 -6.31 -23.75 -12.58
N MET A 66 -6.40 -24.39 -11.42
CA MET A 66 -7.07 -25.68 -11.24
C MET A 66 -8.51 -25.67 -11.73
N TYR A 67 -9.14 -24.50 -11.84
CA TYR A 67 -10.45 -24.36 -12.44
C TYR A 67 -10.48 -24.81 -13.91
N LEU A 68 -9.31 -24.88 -14.57
CA LEU A 68 -9.17 -25.45 -15.91
C LEU A 68 -9.23 -26.99 -15.92
N THR A 69 -9.23 -27.68 -14.77
CA THR A 69 -9.37 -29.12 -14.74
C THR A 69 -10.68 -29.56 -15.40
N PRO A 70 -10.69 -30.73 -16.10
CA PRO A 70 -11.86 -31.21 -16.82
C PRO A 70 -13.11 -31.28 -15.95
N ARG A 71 -14.22 -30.74 -16.45
CA ARG A 71 -15.53 -30.75 -15.80
C ARG A 71 -16.57 -31.44 -16.69
N TRP A 72 -17.46 -32.14 -16.04
CA TRP A 72 -18.51 -32.89 -16.73
C TRP A 72 -19.86 -32.35 -16.25
N VAL A 73 -20.73 -32.01 -17.20
CA VAL A 73 -22.11 -31.59 -16.96
C VAL A 73 -23.01 -32.52 -17.74
N ASN A 74 -23.94 -33.16 -17.05
CA ASN A 74 -24.85 -34.16 -17.63
C ASN A 74 -24.12 -35.24 -18.46
N GLY A 75 -23.00 -35.75 -17.92
CA GLY A 75 -22.21 -36.80 -18.57
C GLY A 75 -21.39 -36.38 -19.79
N ARG A 76 -21.33 -35.06 -20.08
CA ARG A 76 -20.56 -34.52 -21.21
C ARG A 76 -19.41 -33.66 -20.72
N LEU A 77 -18.22 -33.81 -21.30
CA LEU A 77 -17.07 -32.97 -21.04
C LEU A 77 -17.34 -31.54 -21.50
N VAL A 78 -17.25 -30.59 -20.57
CA VAL A 78 -17.36 -29.15 -20.84
C VAL A 78 -16.04 -28.64 -21.41
N LYS A 79 -16.04 -28.20 -22.66
CA LYS A 79 -14.89 -27.65 -23.40
C LYS A 79 -14.91 -26.12 -23.43
N ASN A 80 -15.71 -25.50 -22.59
CA ASN A 80 -15.91 -24.07 -22.51
C ASN A 80 -15.70 -23.64 -21.05
N THR A 81 -14.41 -23.32 -20.70
CA THR A 81 -13.98 -22.90 -19.39
C THR A 81 -12.95 -21.80 -19.55
N LYS A 82 -13.21 -20.63 -18.99
CA LYS A 82 -12.33 -19.47 -19.08
C LYS A 82 -11.93 -19.00 -17.69
N ILE A 83 -10.66 -18.63 -17.54
CA ILE A 83 -10.17 -17.94 -16.36
C ILE A 83 -9.59 -16.59 -16.79
N ALA A 84 -10.08 -15.50 -16.22
CA ALA A 84 -9.53 -14.16 -16.35
C ALA A 84 -8.83 -13.78 -15.06
N MET A 85 -7.52 -13.52 -15.10
CA MET A 85 -6.74 -13.00 -13.99
C MET A 85 -6.36 -11.56 -14.26
N THR A 86 -6.55 -10.68 -13.26
CA THR A 86 -6.22 -9.27 -13.41
C THR A 86 -5.65 -8.66 -12.13
N ALA A 87 -4.96 -7.54 -12.31
CA ALA A 87 -4.44 -6.68 -11.26
C ALA A 87 -4.45 -5.22 -11.74
N PRO A 88 -4.29 -4.22 -10.84
CA PRO A 88 -4.22 -2.81 -11.20
C PRO A 88 -3.08 -2.49 -12.18
N SER A 89 -1.97 -3.20 -12.12
CA SER A 89 -0.81 -2.95 -12.96
C SER A 89 -0.44 -4.14 -13.85
N GLY A 90 0.08 -3.83 -15.05
CA GLY A 90 0.59 -4.84 -15.98
C GLY A 90 1.76 -5.62 -15.41
N ARG A 91 2.60 -4.98 -14.60
CA ARG A 91 3.72 -5.61 -13.91
C ARG A 91 3.26 -6.66 -12.91
N GLN A 92 2.24 -6.38 -12.10
CA GLN A 92 1.68 -7.37 -11.17
C GLN A 92 1.17 -8.62 -11.88
N VAL A 93 0.51 -8.45 -13.03
CA VAL A 93 0.07 -9.58 -13.83
C VAL A 93 1.24 -10.34 -14.43
N LYS A 94 2.15 -9.63 -15.12
CA LYS A 94 3.23 -10.21 -15.93
C LYS A 94 4.36 -10.78 -15.07
N ASP A 95 4.76 -10.06 -14.02
CA ASP A 95 5.97 -10.38 -13.25
C ASP A 95 5.68 -11.14 -11.95
N ILE A 96 4.42 -11.17 -11.48
CA ILE A 96 4.02 -11.84 -10.23
C ILE A 96 3.04 -12.98 -10.51
N MET A 97 1.84 -12.67 -11.02
CA MET A 97 0.77 -13.68 -11.15
C MET A 97 1.09 -14.76 -12.17
N ILE A 98 1.40 -14.41 -13.41
CA ILE A 98 1.61 -15.38 -14.48
C ILE A 98 2.86 -16.22 -14.27
N PRO A 99 4.00 -15.70 -13.79
CA PRO A 99 5.13 -16.54 -13.38
C PRO A 99 4.80 -17.57 -12.30
N GLU A 100 3.99 -17.18 -11.30
CA GLU A 100 3.56 -18.10 -10.24
C GLU A 100 2.64 -19.20 -10.77
N VAL A 101 1.64 -18.85 -11.60
CA VAL A 101 0.81 -19.82 -12.34
C VAL A 101 1.68 -20.75 -13.17
N SER A 102 2.67 -20.21 -13.88
CA SER A 102 3.56 -20.98 -14.74
C SER A 102 4.41 -21.96 -13.96
N ARG A 103 4.94 -21.53 -12.81
CA ARG A 103 5.72 -22.37 -11.89
C ARG A 103 4.89 -23.56 -11.40
N LEU A 104 3.67 -23.27 -10.94
CA LEU A 104 2.76 -24.30 -10.43
C LEU A 104 2.28 -25.25 -11.54
N PHE A 105 1.95 -24.73 -12.72
CA PHE A 105 1.51 -25.54 -13.85
C PHE A 105 2.58 -26.54 -14.33
N ARG A 106 3.86 -26.14 -14.29
CA ARG A 106 4.97 -27.04 -14.65
C ARG A 106 5.09 -28.24 -13.70
N ASN A 107 4.72 -28.07 -12.42
CA ASN A 107 4.71 -29.17 -11.45
C ASN A 107 3.62 -30.21 -11.79
N ALA A 108 2.56 -29.79 -12.50
CA ALA A 108 1.46 -30.63 -12.93
C ALA A 108 1.63 -31.10 -14.39
N GLY A 109 2.77 -31.67 -14.73
CA GLY A 109 3.22 -31.97 -16.10
C GLY A 109 2.30 -32.86 -16.95
N PHE A 110 1.23 -33.44 -16.40
CA PHE A 110 0.23 -34.22 -17.12
C PHE A 110 -1.02 -33.40 -17.49
N LEU A 111 -1.16 -32.15 -17.01
CA LEU A 111 -2.31 -31.32 -17.35
C LEU A 111 -2.25 -30.88 -18.82
N PRO A 112 -3.39 -30.94 -19.53
CA PRO A 112 -3.44 -30.52 -20.91
C PRO A 112 -3.27 -29.01 -21.05
N GLY A 113 -2.49 -28.61 -22.04
CA GLY A 113 -2.28 -27.19 -22.36
C GLY A 113 -0.81 -26.82 -22.50
N ARG A 114 -0.60 -25.59 -22.96
CA ARG A 114 0.72 -24.97 -23.09
C ARG A 114 0.76 -23.62 -22.39
N LEU A 115 1.89 -23.34 -21.77
CA LEU A 115 2.15 -22.04 -21.18
C LEU A 115 2.47 -21.00 -22.26
N LEU A 116 1.88 -19.82 -22.11
CA LEU A 116 2.19 -18.60 -22.87
C LEU A 116 2.63 -17.52 -21.88
N SER A 117 3.20 -16.44 -22.39
CA SER A 117 3.59 -15.27 -21.57
C SER A 117 2.40 -14.59 -20.86
N SER A 118 1.17 -14.81 -21.35
CA SER A 118 -0.06 -14.24 -20.79
C SER A 118 -0.98 -15.28 -20.14
N GLY A 119 -0.61 -16.56 -20.05
CA GLY A 119 -1.48 -17.56 -19.44
C GLY A 119 -1.31 -18.99 -19.95
N ILE A 120 -2.40 -19.73 -19.95
CA ILE A 120 -2.46 -21.15 -20.36
C ILE A 120 -3.47 -21.31 -21.48
N ARG A 121 -3.08 -21.97 -22.57
CA ARG A 121 -3.97 -22.36 -23.67
C ARG A 121 -4.07 -23.87 -23.80
N THR A 122 -5.29 -24.40 -23.90
CA THR A 122 -5.51 -25.80 -24.23
C THR A 122 -5.66 -25.98 -25.74
N ASN A 123 -5.93 -27.22 -26.19
CA ASN A 123 -6.23 -27.50 -27.61
C ASN A 123 -7.64 -27.05 -28.05
N TYR A 124 -8.42 -26.50 -27.10
CA TYR A 124 -9.77 -25.99 -27.37
C TYR A 124 -9.77 -24.47 -27.24
N GLU A 125 -10.30 -23.74 -28.19
CA GLU A 125 -10.31 -22.27 -28.26
C GLU A 125 -10.99 -21.63 -27.04
N GLU A 126 -12.09 -22.21 -26.58
CA GLU A 126 -12.91 -21.73 -25.47
C GLU A 126 -12.48 -22.28 -24.10
N TRP A 127 -11.27 -22.83 -23.99
CA TRP A 127 -10.77 -23.40 -22.74
C TRP A 127 -9.36 -22.92 -22.47
N PHE A 128 -9.27 -21.84 -21.65
CA PHE A 128 -8.00 -21.17 -21.38
C PHE A 128 -7.98 -20.36 -20.07
N LEU A 129 -6.78 -19.99 -19.65
CA LEU A 129 -6.52 -18.95 -18.67
C LEU A 129 -5.76 -17.82 -19.36
N THR A 130 -6.14 -16.56 -19.06
CA THR A 130 -5.41 -15.38 -19.49
C THR A 130 -5.28 -14.38 -18.37
N GLY A 131 -4.11 -13.71 -18.30
CA GLY A 131 -3.85 -12.58 -17.41
C GLY A 131 -3.67 -11.30 -18.22
N PHE A 132 -4.30 -10.22 -17.80
CA PHE A 132 -4.18 -8.90 -18.41
C PHE A 132 -4.40 -7.79 -17.38
N LYS A 133 -3.81 -6.61 -17.64
CA LYS A 133 -4.02 -5.42 -16.81
C LYS A 133 -5.47 -4.96 -16.93
N SER A 134 -6.11 -4.63 -15.81
CA SER A 134 -7.38 -3.91 -15.84
C SER A 134 -7.14 -2.46 -16.29
N SER A 135 -7.97 -1.98 -17.21
CA SER A 135 -7.96 -0.60 -17.69
C SER A 135 -9.38 -0.15 -17.95
N ASP A 136 -9.73 1.04 -17.50
CA ASP A 136 -11.05 1.63 -17.70
C ASP A 136 -11.34 1.86 -19.19
N ASP A 137 -10.30 2.06 -19.99
CA ASP A 137 -10.38 2.26 -21.43
C ASP A 137 -10.64 0.95 -22.21
N ASN A 138 -10.53 -0.22 -21.55
CA ASN A 138 -10.64 -1.53 -22.19
C ASN A 138 -11.75 -2.40 -21.59
N MET A 139 -12.92 -1.84 -21.39
CA MET A 139 -14.11 -2.58 -20.92
C MET A 139 -14.51 -3.74 -21.87
N GLU A 140 -14.26 -3.60 -23.16
CA GLU A 140 -14.57 -4.62 -24.16
C GLU A 140 -13.78 -5.92 -23.93
N ALA A 141 -12.58 -5.85 -23.33
CA ALA A 141 -11.81 -7.04 -22.97
C ALA A 141 -12.56 -7.97 -22.00
N TRP A 142 -13.50 -7.44 -21.22
CA TRP A 142 -14.30 -8.20 -20.26
C TRP A 142 -15.55 -8.83 -20.91
N SER A 143 -16.08 -8.23 -21.98
CA SER A 143 -17.31 -8.70 -22.64
C SER A 143 -17.18 -10.08 -23.29
N GLY A 144 -15.97 -10.50 -23.63
CA GLY A 144 -15.67 -11.80 -24.24
C GLY A 144 -15.56 -12.99 -23.27
N PHE A 145 -15.72 -12.79 -21.97
CA PHE A 145 -15.56 -13.86 -20.97
C PHE A 145 -16.82 -14.62 -20.62
N HIS A 146 -17.77 -14.74 -21.55
CA HIS A 146 -18.87 -15.65 -21.37
C HIS A 146 -18.42 -17.11 -21.65
N ALA A 147 -18.67 -17.99 -20.69
CA ALA A 147 -18.38 -19.41 -20.80
C ALA A 147 -19.32 -20.21 -19.89
N VAL A 148 -19.41 -21.54 -20.13
CA VAL A 148 -20.16 -22.42 -19.23
C VAL A 148 -19.58 -22.40 -17.84
N ASN A 149 -18.25 -22.36 -17.73
CA ASN A 149 -17.53 -22.17 -16.47
C ASN A 149 -16.59 -20.95 -16.62
N THR A 150 -16.76 -19.95 -15.78
CA THR A 150 -15.88 -18.78 -15.75
C THR A 150 -15.35 -18.55 -14.34
N LEU A 151 -14.07 -18.21 -14.22
CA LEU A 151 -13.48 -17.76 -12.97
C LEU A 151 -12.76 -16.44 -13.21
N PHE A 152 -13.16 -15.41 -12.46
CA PHE A 152 -12.46 -14.15 -12.37
C PHE A 152 -11.59 -14.16 -11.12
N VAL A 153 -10.31 -13.83 -11.28
CA VAL A 153 -9.34 -13.72 -10.20
C VAL A 153 -8.76 -12.31 -10.23
N VAL A 154 -9.00 -11.55 -9.17
CA VAL A 154 -8.58 -10.16 -9.05
C VAL A 154 -7.61 -10.07 -7.88
N THR A 155 -6.34 -9.76 -8.16
CA THR A 155 -5.35 -9.47 -7.12
C THR A 155 -5.16 -7.98 -6.94
N GLU A 156 -4.69 -7.58 -5.76
CA GLU A 156 -4.63 -6.17 -5.34
C GLU A 156 -5.95 -5.45 -5.62
N ALA A 157 -7.04 -6.12 -5.25
CA ALA A 157 -8.41 -5.78 -5.64
C ALA A 157 -8.87 -4.39 -5.14
N SER A 158 -8.23 -3.83 -4.13
CA SER A 158 -8.50 -2.45 -3.66
C SER A 158 -8.16 -1.38 -4.71
N GLY A 159 -7.23 -1.65 -5.62
CA GLY A 159 -6.79 -0.73 -6.67
C GLY A 159 -7.55 -0.86 -8.00
N ILE A 160 -8.58 -1.69 -8.07
CA ILE A 160 -9.41 -1.90 -9.28
C ILE A 160 -10.63 -0.97 -9.25
N SER A 161 -10.92 -0.32 -10.36
CA SER A 161 -12.05 0.61 -10.47
C SER A 161 -13.42 -0.10 -10.42
N GLU A 162 -14.44 0.64 -9.99
CA GLU A 162 -15.84 0.17 -9.98
C GLU A 162 -16.34 -0.25 -11.35
N VAL A 163 -15.89 0.42 -12.40
CA VAL A 163 -16.27 0.14 -13.79
C VAL A 163 -15.89 -1.28 -14.18
N ILE A 164 -14.69 -1.73 -13.81
CA ILE A 164 -14.22 -3.10 -14.07
C ILE A 164 -15.03 -4.13 -13.27
N TYR A 165 -15.33 -3.84 -12.00
CA TYR A 165 -16.18 -4.74 -11.21
C TYR A 165 -17.59 -4.88 -11.76
N ASN A 166 -18.18 -3.80 -12.28
CA ASN A 166 -19.47 -3.84 -12.95
C ASN A 166 -19.41 -4.74 -14.21
N ALA A 167 -18.33 -4.67 -14.98
CA ALA A 167 -18.12 -5.54 -16.12
C ALA A 167 -17.96 -7.02 -15.71
N ILE A 168 -17.21 -7.30 -14.63
CA ILE A 168 -17.08 -8.65 -14.08
C ILE A 168 -18.44 -9.17 -13.59
N GLU A 169 -19.18 -8.37 -12.80
CA GLU A 169 -20.50 -8.78 -12.28
C GLU A 169 -21.50 -9.09 -13.40
N GLY A 170 -21.48 -8.35 -14.51
CA GLY A 170 -22.27 -8.63 -15.68
C GLY A 170 -22.02 -10.02 -16.31
N ASN A 171 -20.81 -10.55 -16.09
CA ASN A 171 -20.39 -11.87 -16.56
C ASN A 171 -20.54 -13.00 -15.51
N LEU A 172 -20.94 -12.69 -14.27
CA LEU A 172 -21.16 -13.67 -13.22
C LEU A 172 -22.51 -14.39 -13.38
N GLN A 173 -22.63 -15.20 -14.44
CA GLN A 173 -23.82 -15.99 -14.74
C GLN A 173 -23.52 -17.50 -14.67
N GLY A 174 -24.54 -18.31 -14.47
CA GLY A 174 -24.40 -19.78 -14.45
C GLY A 174 -23.38 -20.27 -13.42
N ASN A 175 -22.38 -21.03 -13.86
CA ASN A 175 -21.29 -21.53 -13.01
C ASN A 175 -20.07 -20.61 -13.01
N SER A 176 -20.30 -19.31 -12.95
CA SER A 176 -19.23 -18.32 -12.85
C SER A 176 -18.86 -18.05 -11.40
N ARG A 177 -17.59 -17.75 -11.15
CA ARG A 177 -17.01 -17.50 -9.83
C ARG A 177 -16.12 -16.26 -9.83
N LEU A 178 -16.01 -15.62 -8.67
CA LEU A 178 -15.14 -14.48 -8.44
C LEU A 178 -14.30 -14.71 -7.18
N LEU A 179 -12.99 -14.59 -7.32
CA LEU A 179 -12.04 -14.46 -6.22
C LEU A 179 -11.42 -13.07 -6.26
N ILE A 180 -11.52 -12.33 -5.17
CA ILE A 180 -10.78 -11.09 -4.96
C ILE A 180 -9.83 -11.25 -3.78
N VAL A 181 -8.57 -10.86 -3.96
CA VAL A 181 -7.56 -10.86 -2.90
C VAL A 181 -6.87 -9.51 -2.85
N PHE A 182 -6.64 -8.98 -1.63
CA PHE A 182 -6.11 -7.63 -1.45
C PHE A 182 -5.53 -7.42 -0.06
N ASN A 183 -4.69 -6.39 0.08
CA ASN A 183 -4.42 -5.79 1.37
C ASN A 183 -5.52 -4.75 1.66
N PRO A 184 -6.08 -4.68 2.87
CA PRO A 184 -7.20 -3.79 3.18
C PRO A 184 -6.74 -2.34 3.42
N ASN A 185 -6.07 -1.76 2.41
CA ASN A 185 -5.47 -0.43 2.45
C ASN A 185 -6.52 0.69 2.40
N VAL A 186 -7.65 0.44 1.75
CA VAL A 186 -8.67 1.42 1.41
C VAL A 186 -10.00 0.98 2.01
N THR A 187 -10.64 1.86 2.79
CA THR A 187 -11.90 1.56 3.52
C THR A 187 -13.15 1.66 2.66
N THR A 188 -13.00 2.13 1.43
CA THR A 188 -14.05 2.35 0.42
C THR A 188 -13.85 1.45 -0.80
N GLY A 189 -14.74 1.55 -1.79
CA GLY A 189 -14.66 0.78 -3.03
C GLY A 189 -15.22 -0.64 -2.92
N TYR A 190 -15.15 -1.36 -4.05
CA TYR A 190 -15.76 -2.69 -4.18
C TYR A 190 -15.19 -3.73 -3.21
N ALA A 191 -13.86 -3.79 -3.07
CA ALA A 191 -13.20 -4.76 -2.20
C ALA A 191 -13.59 -4.58 -0.72
N ALA A 192 -13.68 -3.32 -0.25
CA ALA A 192 -14.13 -3.01 1.11
C ALA A 192 -15.61 -3.39 1.33
N ARG A 193 -16.48 -3.12 0.34
CA ARG A 193 -17.88 -3.54 0.38
C ARG A 193 -18.03 -5.05 0.35
N ALA A 194 -17.21 -5.77 -0.41
CA ALA A 194 -17.22 -7.24 -0.47
C ALA A 194 -17.02 -7.87 0.92
N MET A 195 -16.12 -7.32 1.74
CA MET A 195 -15.91 -7.78 3.13
C MET A 195 -17.09 -7.52 4.06
N LYS A 196 -18.03 -6.66 3.68
CA LYS A 196 -19.26 -6.36 4.45
C LYS A 196 -20.48 -7.08 3.88
N SER A 197 -20.40 -7.60 2.67
CA SER A 197 -21.52 -8.18 1.91
C SER A 197 -21.69 -9.67 2.23
N ASP A 198 -22.94 -10.12 2.41
CA ASP A 198 -23.26 -11.54 2.59
C ASP A 198 -23.21 -12.35 1.29
N ARG A 199 -23.01 -11.69 0.15
CA ARG A 199 -22.79 -12.37 -1.14
C ARG A 199 -21.42 -13.07 -1.20
N PHE A 200 -20.47 -12.71 -0.34
CA PHE A 200 -19.12 -13.23 -0.33
C PHE A 200 -18.85 -14.16 0.86
N ALA A 201 -18.18 -15.28 0.58
CA ALA A 201 -17.42 -15.97 1.59
C ALA A 201 -16.17 -15.13 1.90
N LYS A 202 -16.00 -14.73 3.16
CA LYS A 202 -15.03 -13.71 3.60
C LYS A 202 -13.92 -14.34 4.41
N PHE A 203 -12.68 -14.02 4.08
CA PHE A 203 -11.49 -14.50 4.78
C PHE A 203 -10.59 -13.33 5.14
N ARG A 204 -9.95 -13.46 6.29
CA ARG A 204 -8.92 -12.54 6.75
C ARG A 204 -7.66 -13.34 7.09
N LEU A 205 -6.60 -13.12 6.33
CA LEU A 205 -5.30 -13.73 6.57
C LEU A 205 -4.44 -12.85 7.47
N SER A 206 -4.39 -13.16 8.76
CA SER A 206 -3.48 -12.49 9.69
C SER A 206 -2.07 -13.11 9.62
N SER A 207 -1.04 -12.26 9.59
CA SER A 207 0.36 -12.73 9.68
C SER A 207 0.66 -13.39 11.03
N LEU A 208 -0.09 -13.07 12.09
CA LEU A 208 0.04 -13.73 13.38
C LEU A 208 -0.26 -15.24 13.31
N ASN A 209 -1.14 -15.64 12.38
CA ASN A 209 -1.58 -17.04 12.22
C ASN A 209 -0.73 -17.82 11.21
N ALA A 210 0.30 -17.18 10.62
CA ALA A 210 1.18 -17.86 9.68
C ALA A 210 1.89 -19.06 10.34
N GLU A 211 1.99 -20.18 9.64
CA GLU A 211 2.63 -21.38 10.19
C GLU A 211 4.07 -21.13 10.63
N ASN A 212 4.83 -20.32 9.87
CA ASN A 212 6.18 -19.91 10.23
C ASN A 212 6.22 -19.09 11.54
N VAL A 213 5.23 -18.23 11.75
CA VAL A 213 5.13 -17.36 12.93
C VAL A 213 4.74 -18.19 14.16
N VAL A 214 3.69 -19.00 14.06
CA VAL A 214 3.22 -19.84 15.16
C VAL A 214 4.27 -20.88 15.59
N SER A 215 4.95 -21.51 14.62
CA SER A 215 5.99 -22.51 14.90
C SER A 215 7.35 -21.91 15.24
N LYS A 216 7.54 -20.61 15.04
CA LYS A 216 8.84 -19.91 15.14
C LYS A 216 9.94 -20.53 14.27
N LYS A 217 9.56 -21.10 13.13
CA LYS A 217 10.45 -21.78 12.17
C LYS A 217 10.00 -21.54 10.75
N ILE A 218 10.93 -21.55 9.80
CA ILE A 218 10.61 -21.52 8.38
C ILE A 218 10.09 -22.89 7.93
N VAL A 219 8.78 -23.04 7.92
CA VAL A 219 8.05 -24.26 7.54
C VAL A 219 7.50 -24.13 6.12
N ILE A 220 7.01 -22.95 5.76
CA ILE A 220 6.52 -22.61 4.41
C ILE A 220 7.45 -21.53 3.84
N PRO A 221 8.32 -21.86 2.87
CA PRO A 221 9.21 -20.88 2.26
C PRO A 221 8.41 -19.75 1.57
N GLY A 222 8.86 -18.50 1.77
CA GLY A 222 8.21 -17.31 1.19
C GLY A 222 6.99 -16.79 1.97
N GLN A 223 6.53 -17.49 3.00
CA GLN A 223 5.57 -16.96 3.96
C GLN A 223 6.29 -16.08 4.99
N VAL A 224 5.57 -15.09 5.54
CA VAL A 224 6.08 -14.24 6.62
C VAL A 224 6.63 -15.06 7.78
N ASP A 225 7.73 -14.62 8.37
CA ASP A 225 8.40 -15.29 9.49
C ASP A 225 8.15 -14.60 10.84
N TYR A 226 8.56 -15.28 11.90
CA TYR A 226 8.38 -14.83 13.28
C TYR A 226 9.16 -13.54 13.59
N GLU A 227 10.41 -13.43 13.13
CA GLU A 227 11.28 -12.28 13.45
C GLU A 227 10.72 -10.98 12.81
N TRP A 228 10.21 -11.08 11.58
CA TRP A 228 9.56 -9.95 10.94
C TRP A 228 8.31 -9.49 11.73
N VAL A 229 7.44 -10.40 12.16
CA VAL A 229 6.25 -10.07 12.94
C VAL A 229 6.65 -9.47 14.30
N LYS A 230 7.63 -10.05 14.98
CA LYS A 230 8.16 -9.56 16.26
C LYS A 230 8.64 -8.11 16.15
N ASP A 231 9.44 -7.80 15.14
CA ASP A 231 9.89 -6.43 14.86
C ASP A 231 8.69 -5.46 14.70
N LYS A 232 7.63 -5.90 14.00
CA LYS A 232 6.44 -5.04 13.80
C LYS A 232 5.62 -4.89 15.09
N VAL A 233 5.52 -5.92 15.92
CA VAL A 233 4.89 -5.80 17.25
C VAL A 233 5.63 -4.77 18.12
N GLU A 234 6.96 -4.83 18.13
CA GLU A 234 7.79 -3.92 18.92
C GLU A 234 7.68 -2.46 18.45
N ASN A 235 7.56 -2.24 17.14
CA ASN A 235 7.59 -0.90 16.54
C ASN A 235 6.22 -0.31 16.26
N TRP A 236 5.22 -1.12 15.88
CA TRP A 236 3.91 -0.63 15.41
C TRP A 236 2.77 -0.89 16.39
N CYS A 237 3.06 -1.40 17.59
CA CYS A 237 2.05 -1.66 18.60
C CYS A 237 2.42 -1.03 19.95
N SER A 238 1.38 -0.67 20.69
CA SER A 238 1.50 -0.18 22.06
C SER A 238 1.09 -1.26 23.06
N PRO A 239 1.87 -1.53 24.11
CA PRO A 239 1.45 -2.45 25.16
C PRO A 239 0.24 -1.87 25.91
N ILE A 240 -0.71 -2.73 26.26
CA ILE A 240 -1.93 -2.36 27.02
C ILE A 240 -2.14 -3.26 28.20
N GLN A 241 -3.01 -2.81 29.16
CA GLN A 241 -3.43 -3.62 30.28
C GLN A 241 -4.66 -4.46 29.91
N GLN A 242 -4.91 -5.54 30.67
CA GLN A 242 -6.08 -6.41 30.44
C GLN A 242 -7.41 -5.64 30.51
N ALA A 243 -7.50 -4.60 31.34
CA ALA A 243 -8.71 -3.78 31.47
C ALA A 243 -9.01 -2.93 30.22
N ASP A 244 -7.99 -2.62 29.40
CA ASP A 244 -8.10 -1.80 28.20
C ASP A 244 -8.27 -2.64 26.92
N PHE A 245 -8.26 -3.97 27.06
CA PHE A 245 -8.31 -4.89 25.92
C PHE A 245 -9.67 -4.85 25.21
N ASN A 246 -9.64 -4.59 23.89
CA ASN A 246 -10.82 -4.53 23.04
C ASN A 246 -10.53 -5.17 21.67
N GLU A 247 -11.12 -6.34 21.42
CA GLU A 247 -10.99 -7.04 20.13
C GLU A 247 -11.49 -6.19 18.94
N GLY A 248 -12.50 -5.34 19.14
CA GLY A 248 -13.02 -4.43 18.12
C GLY A 248 -11.98 -3.40 17.66
N GLU A 249 -11.06 -3.04 18.55
CA GLU A 249 -9.91 -2.19 18.28
C GLU A 249 -8.76 -2.94 17.56
N GLY A 250 -8.90 -4.25 17.37
CA GLY A 250 -7.86 -5.10 16.82
C GLY A 250 -6.78 -5.48 17.83
N ASP A 251 -7.04 -5.27 19.14
CA ASP A 251 -6.12 -5.65 20.20
C ASP A 251 -5.86 -7.16 20.16
N PHE A 252 -4.64 -7.55 20.43
CA PHE A 252 -4.24 -8.96 20.32
C PHE A 252 -3.24 -9.33 21.41
N LYS A 253 -3.14 -10.64 21.63
CA LYS A 253 -2.11 -11.21 22.49
C LYS A 253 -0.89 -11.62 21.65
N TRP A 254 0.28 -11.22 22.08
CA TRP A 254 1.55 -11.68 21.52
C TRP A 254 2.48 -12.10 22.65
N GLU A 255 2.87 -13.38 22.65
CA GLU A 255 3.60 -14.01 23.75
C GLU A 255 2.87 -13.79 25.09
N ASP A 256 3.53 -13.14 26.05
CA ASP A 256 2.96 -12.86 27.37
C ASP A 256 2.32 -11.46 27.49
N GLY A 257 2.35 -10.64 26.42
CA GLY A 257 1.84 -9.27 26.40
C GLY A 257 0.53 -9.12 25.66
N LEU A 258 -0.17 -8.01 25.95
CA LEU A 258 -1.33 -7.52 25.21
C LEU A 258 -0.95 -6.24 24.51
N TYR A 259 -1.36 -6.11 23.26
CA TYR A 259 -0.94 -5.01 22.39
C TYR A 259 -2.10 -4.41 21.62
N ARG A 260 -2.07 -3.09 21.45
CA ARG A 260 -2.94 -2.32 20.55
C ARG A 260 -2.18 -1.95 19.30
N PRO A 261 -2.66 -2.34 18.10
CA PRO A 261 -2.00 -2.03 16.84
C PRO A 261 -2.28 -0.59 16.39
N ASN A 262 -1.29 0.04 15.73
CA ASN A 262 -1.54 1.20 14.87
C ASN A 262 -2.15 0.75 13.51
N ASP A 263 -2.51 1.70 12.64
CA ASP A 263 -3.14 1.38 11.36
C ASP A 263 -2.22 0.62 10.41
N LEU A 264 -0.92 0.86 10.48
CA LEU A 264 0.05 0.13 9.66
C LEU A 264 0.09 -1.36 10.03
N PHE A 265 0.09 -1.68 11.33
CA PHE A 265 0.02 -3.06 11.82
C PHE A 265 -1.33 -3.72 11.48
N ARG A 266 -2.43 -2.98 11.62
CA ARG A 266 -3.77 -3.47 11.26
C ARG A 266 -3.80 -3.94 9.81
N VAL A 267 -3.33 -3.10 8.90
CA VAL A 267 -3.35 -3.40 7.45
C VAL A 267 -2.32 -4.48 7.11
N LYS A 268 -1.06 -4.27 7.48
CA LYS A 268 0.06 -5.10 6.97
C LYS A 268 0.24 -6.42 7.72
N VAL A 269 -0.16 -6.50 8.99
CA VAL A 269 0.00 -7.70 9.79
C VAL A 269 -1.33 -8.41 10.04
N LEU A 270 -2.35 -7.69 10.49
CA LEU A 270 -3.64 -8.30 10.84
C LEU A 270 -4.55 -8.53 9.64
N GLY A 271 -4.29 -7.92 8.48
CA GLY A 271 -5.23 -7.95 7.34
C GLY A 271 -6.56 -7.27 7.67
N MET A 272 -6.54 -6.23 8.50
CA MET A 272 -7.69 -5.43 8.92
C MET A 272 -7.65 -4.06 8.24
N PHE A 273 -8.82 -3.46 8.01
CA PHE A 273 -8.88 -2.08 7.54
C PHE A 273 -8.32 -1.10 8.59
N PRO A 274 -7.74 0.04 8.16
CA PRO A 274 -7.34 1.09 9.07
C PRO A 274 -8.56 1.67 9.79
N LYS A 275 -8.33 2.32 10.93
CA LYS A 275 -9.36 3.07 11.64
C LYS A 275 -9.66 4.38 10.90
N VAL A 276 -10.89 4.85 11.04
CA VAL A 276 -11.28 6.19 10.62
C VAL A 276 -11.44 7.02 11.89
N ALA A 277 -10.45 7.83 12.23
CA ALA A 277 -10.52 8.78 13.35
C ALA A 277 -10.68 10.22 12.81
N GLU A 278 -11.57 11.01 13.42
CA GLU A 278 -11.89 12.38 12.93
C GLU A 278 -10.74 13.37 13.16
N ASP A 279 -9.90 13.13 14.15
CA ASP A 279 -8.77 13.99 14.56
C ASP A 279 -7.42 13.58 13.95
N VAL A 280 -7.37 12.54 13.14
CA VAL A 280 -6.19 12.18 12.35
C VAL A 280 -5.97 13.21 11.25
N LEU A 281 -4.74 13.72 11.14
CA LEU A 281 -4.42 14.75 10.16
C LEU A 281 -4.58 14.23 8.73
N ILE A 282 -4.01 13.08 8.41
CA ILE A 282 -4.02 12.48 7.08
C ILE A 282 -4.54 11.05 7.17
N PRO A 283 -5.73 10.75 6.62
CA PRO A 283 -6.26 9.40 6.57
C PRO A 283 -5.33 8.47 5.79
N TYR A 284 -5.16 7.25 6.27
CA TYR A 284 -4.35 6.19 5.64
C TYR A 284 -4.66 6.03 4.14
N GLU A 285 -5.95 6.02 3.80
CA GLU A 285 -6.45 5.88 2.44
C GLU A 285 -5.88 6.95 1.47
N TRP A 286 -5.69 8.19 1.92
CA TRP A 286 -5.18 9.26 1.05
C TRP A 286 -3.74 9.02 0.62
N ILE A 287 -2.92 8.48 1.52
CA ILE A 287 -1.53 8.13 1.22
C ILE A 287 -1.47 6.94 0.28
N GLU A 288 -2.33 5.93 0.46
CA GLU A 288 -2.41 4.79 -0.45
C GLU A 288 -2.81 5.21 -1.88
N ILE A 289 -3.75 6.15 -2.01
CA ILE A 289 -4.11 6.73 -3.31
C ILE A 289 -2.90 7.45 -3.93
N ALA A 290 -2.15 8.21 -3.14
CA ALA A 290 -0.94 8.89 -3.63
C ALA A 290 0.17 7.89 -4.02
N ASN A 291 0.32 6.78 -3.30
CA ASN A 291 1.24 5.69 -3.64
C ASN A 291 0.84 4.99 -4.96
N GLU A 292 -0.46 4.77 -5.18
CA GLU A 292 -0.98 4.22 -6.44
C GLU A 292 -0.70 5.16 -7.62
N ASN A 293 -0.92 6.47 -7.44
CA ASN A 293 -0.59 7.46 -8.46
C ASN A 293 0.90 7.45 -8.79
N TRP A 294 1.76 7.34 -7.78
CA TRP A 294 3.21 7.25 -7.97
C TRP A 294 3.60 6.00 -8.75
N ARG A 295 3.04 4.82 -8.43
CA ARG A 295 3.32 3.57 -9.16
C ARG A 295 2.91 3.68 -10.62
N LYS A 296 1.74 4.27 -10.92
CA LYS A 296 1.29 4.53 -12.30
C LYS A 296 2.28 5.41 -13.07
N LEU A 297 2.76 6.49 -12.45
CA LEU A 297 3.75 7.37 -13.07
C LEU A 297 5.09 6.66 -13.31
N GLN A 298 5.51 5.73 -12.44
CA GLN A 298 6.71 4.92 -12.67
C GLN A 298 6.53 3.95 -13.85
N GLU A 299 5.35 3.37 -14.01
CA GLU A 299 5.06 2.50 -15.16
C GLU A 299 5.06 3.26 -16.49
N ASP A 300 4.70 4.54 -16.46
CA ASP A 300 4.67 5.43 -17.62
C ASP A 300 6.02 6.15 -17.89
N ASP A 301 7.11 5.76 -17.21
CA ASP A 301 8.44 6.41 -17.28
C ASP A 301 8.38 7.94 -17.12
N PHE A 302 7.57 8.40 -16.16
CA PHE A 302 7.30 9.82 -15.96
C PHE A 302 8.56 10.60 -15.62
N VAL A 303 8.82 11.68 -16.38
CA VAL A 303 9.89 12.63 -16.14
C VAL A 303 9.31 13.97 -15.65
N PRO A 304 9.64 14.42 -14.43
CA PRO A 304 9.10 15.65 -13.89
C PRO A 304 9.62 16.88 -14.66
N LYS A 305 8.69 17.78 -15.03
CA LYS A 305 9.02 19.04 -15.75
C LYS A 305 9.17 20.25 -14.84
N LYS A 306 8.65 20.18 -13.60
CA LYS A 306 8.76 21.27 -12.62
C LYS A 306 10.11 21.21 -11.92
N SER A 307 10.59 22.36 -11.41
CA SER A 307 11.81 22.43 -10.61
C SER A 307 11.64 21.71 -9.26
N CYS A 308 12.75 21.19 -8.74
CA CYS A 308 12.79 20.48 -7.48
C CYS A 308 12.59 21.42 -6.29
N LYS A 309 11.70 21.05 -5.37
CA LYS A 309 11.65 21.58 -4.00
C LYS A 309 12.20 20.50 -3.07
N ILE A 310 13.26 20.85 -2.35
CA ILE A 310 13.96 19.96 -1.43
C ILE A 310 13.54 20.33 -0.02
N GLY A 311 12.74 19.50 0.64
CA GLY A 311 12.41 19.67 2.05
C GLY A 311 13.41 18.91 2.91
N VAL A 312 13.94 19.54 3.95
CA VAL A 312 15.02 18.97 4.76
C VAL A 312 14.68 19.05 6.22
N ASP A 313 14.67 17.89 6.88
CA ASP A 313 14.74 17.77 8.34
C ASP A 313 16.12 17.25 8.74
N VAL A 314 16.83 17.99 9.60
CA VAL A 314 18.21 17.67 9.98
C VAL A 314 18.24 17.09 11.39
N ALA A 315 18.68 15.84 11.51
CA ALA A 315 18.82 15.17 12.78
C ALA A 315 19.97 15.78 13.61
N GLY A 316 19.73 15.84 14.92
CA GLY A 316 20.76 16.12 15.90
C GLY A 316 21.66 14.94 16.24
N MET A 317 22.26 14.97 17.41
CA MET A 317 22.99 13.83 17.96
C MET A 317 22.01 12.74 18.40
N GLY A 318 22.15 11.53 17.87
CA GLY A 318 21.31 10.41 18.29
C GLY A 318 21.03 9.37 17.21
N ARG A 319 19.84 8.79 17.27
CA ARG A 319 19.37 7.73 16.34
C ARG A 319 18.40 8.26 15.28
N ASP A 320 18.06 9.55 15.30
CA ASP A 320 17.17 10.17 14.35
C ASP A 320 17.87 10.30 12.98
N ASP A 321 17.11 10.28 11.89
CA ASP A 321 17.64 10.37 10.53
C ASP A 321 17.54 11.83 10.02
N SER A 322 18.57 12.32 9.33
CA SER A 322 18.42 13.51 8.49
C SER A 322 17.74 13.08 7.19
N VAL A 323 16.63 13.71 6.81
CA VAL A 323 15.79 13.30 5.69
C VAL A 323 15.62 14.43 4.68
N LEU A 324 15.85 14.13 3.41
CA LEU A 324 15.56 14.97 2.27
C LEU A 324 14.34 14.44 1.52
N CYS A 325 13.34 15.28 1.27
CA CYS A 325 12.20 14.99 0.41
C CYS A 325 12.36 15.75 -0.91
N LEU A 326 12.33 15.05 -2.05
CA LEU A 326 12.51 15.63 -3.38
C LEU A 326 11.16 15.73 -4.10
N ARG A 327 10.54 16.92 -4.11
CA ARG A 327 9.21 17.15 -4.70
C ARG A 327 9.26 18.01 -5.97
N TYR A 328 8.59 17.56 -7.01
CA TYR A 328 8.44 18.20 -8.33
C TYR A 328 6.96 18.49 -8.63
N GLY A 329 6.44 19.57 -8.08
CA GLY A 329 4.99 19.86 -8.18
C GLY A 329 4.16 18.89 -7.36
N ASN A 330 3.37 18.04 -8.01
CA ASN A 330 2.52 17.05 -7.34
C ASN A 330 3.16 15.65 -7.28
N TYR A 331 4.41 15.53 -7.62
CA TYR A 331 5.16 14.27 -7.63
C TYR A 331 6.37 14.36 -6.70
N VAL A 332 6.47 13.44 -5.76
CA VAL A 332 7.67 13.21 -4.94
C VAL A 332 8.44 12.06 -5.58
N SER A 333 9.69 12.31 -6.00
CA SER A 333 10.51 11.28 -6.61
C SER A 333 11.00 10.26 -5.61
N GLU A 334 11.56 10.75 -4.50
CA GLU A 334 12.18 9.91 -3.47
C GLU A 334 12.36 10.67 -2.15
N PHE A 335 12.67 9.91 -1.11
CA PHE A 335 13.23 10.38 0.15
C PHE A 335 14.64 9.84 0.28
N GLU A 336 15.61 10.71 0.59
CA GLU A 336 16.96 10.31 0.96
C GLU A 336 17.17 10.51 2.46
N ALA A 337 17.57 9.45 3.15
CA ALA A 337 17.82 9.49 4.58
C ALA A 337 19.30 9.23 4.89
N HIS A 338 19.84 9.96 5.87
CA HIS A 338 21.19 9.76 6.40
C HIS A 338 21.16 9.73 7.91
N GLN A 339 21.65 8.64 8.48
CA GLN A 339 21.82 8.48 9.91
C GLN A 339 23.27 8.81 10.29
N SER A 340 23.44 9.86 11.12
CA SER A 340 24.74 10.22 11.63
C SER A 340 25.16 9.32 12.79
N ALA A 341 26.41 8.84 12.77
CA ALA A 341 26.95 7.92 13.79
C ALA A 341 27.29 8.63 15.11
N GLY A 342 26.30 9.32 15.74
CA GLY A 342 26.41 9.90 17.07
C GLY A 342 26.83 11.37 17.14
N THR A 343 27.17 12.02 16.02
CA THR A 343 27.42 13.47 15.90
C THR A 343 26.68 14.03 14.71
N ALA A 344 26.12 15.26 14.85
CA ALA A 344 25.47 15.91 13.70
C ALA A 344 26.46 16.10 12.56
N ASP A 345 26.09 15.63 11.36
CA ASP A 345 26.94 15.69 10.15
C ASP A 345 26.42 16.73 9.16
N HIS A 346 26.53 18.00 9.53
CA HIS A 346 26.07 19.14 8.72
C HIS A 346 26.72 19.17 7.34
N MET A 347 28.00 18.76 7.25
CA MET A 347 28.75 18.82 5.99
C MET A 347 28.26 17.76 5.01
N HIS A 348 27.97 16.58 5.49
CA HIS A 348 27.40 15.50 4.66
C HIS A 348 25.99 15.88 4.16
N VAL A 349 25.12 16.34 5.05
CA VAL A 349 23.76 16.78 4.70
C VAL A 349 23.80 17.94 3.69
N ALA A 350 24.68 18.94 3.88
CA ALA A 350 24.88 20.00 2.89
C ALA A 350 25.32 19.43 1.53
N GLY A 351 26.24 18.47 1.53
CA GLY A 351 26.67 17.76 0.33
C GLY A 351 25.55 16.97 -0.40
N MET A 352 24.63 16.37 0.37
CA MET A 352 23.43 15.73 -0.20
C MET A 352 22.55 16.76 -0.93
N ILE A 353 22.31 17.91 -0.32
CA ILE A 353 21.45 18.97 -0.87
C ILE A 353 22.04 19.58 -2.13
N THR A 354 23.37 19.86 -2.17
CA THR A 354 24.03 20.50 -3.31
C THR A 354 23.86 19.72 -4.61
N ARG A 355 23.82 18.38 -4.56
CA ARG A 355 23.58 17.53 -5.74
C ARG A 355 22.30 17.89 -6.51
N TYR A 356 21.32 18.44 -5.81
CA TYR A 356 20.03 18.84 -6.38
C TYR A 356 19.92 20.33 -6.63
N LEU A 357 20.58 21.18 -5.81
CA LEU A 357 20.56 22.62 -5.98
C LEU A 357 21.25 23.10 -7.28
N ASP A 358 22.18 22.31 -7.80
CA ASP A 358 22.85 22.60 -9.09
C ASP A 358 21.88 22.48 -10.28
N LYS A 359 20.72 21.88 -10.10
CA LYS A 359 19.67 21.81 -11.13
C LYS A 359 18.93 23.15 -11.22
N LYS A 360 18.67 23.60 -12.45
CA LYS A 360 17.99 24.88 -12.71
C LYS A 360 16.68 25.03 -11.95
N GLY A 361 16.58 26.06 -11.13
CA GLY A 361 15.35 26.43 -10.41
C GLY A 361 15.07 25.60 -9.15
N ALA A 362 15.97 24.71 -8.74
CA ALA A 362 15.83 23.96 -7.50
C ALA A 362 15.93 24.90 -6.27
N LYS A 363 15.18 24.56 -5.21
CA LYS A 363 15.13 25.30 -3.95
C LYS A 363 15.16 24.35 -2.78
N ALA A 364 15.89 24.68 -1.71
CA ALA A 364 15.90 23.92 -0.48
C ALA A 364 15.22 24.68 0.67
N PHE A 365 14.41 23.98 1.44
CA PHE A 365 13.69 24.46 2.61
C PHE A 365 14.10 23.62 3.81
N ILE A 366 14.83 24.23 4.73
CA ILE A 366 15.52 23.55 5.82
C ILE A 366 14.90 23.99 7.14
N ASP A 367 14.44 23.02 7.97
CA ASP A 367 14.07 23.33 9.34
C ASP A 367 15.33 23.76 10.10
N THR A 368 15.38 25.03 10.48
CA THR A 368 16.54 25.64 11.16
C THR A 368 16.36 25.73 12.67
N ILE A 369 15.34 25.06 13.22
CA ILE A 369 15.23 24.87 14.67
C ILE A 369 16.19 23.73 15.06
N GLY A 370 17.33 24.08 15.65
CA GLY A 370 18.38 23.13 16.01
C GLY A 370 19.46 22.98 14.92
N GLU A 371 19.77 21.76 14.54
CA GLU A 371 20.95 21.42 13.72
C GLU A 371 20.88 21.94 12.26
N GLY A 372 19.69 22.14 11.72
CA GLY A 372 19.54 22.65 10.36
C GLY A 372 20.11 24.05 10.12
N ALA A 373 20.30 24.86 11.18
CA ALA A 373 20.94 26.16 11.08
C ALA A 373 22.39 26.05 10.59
N GLY A 374 23.12 25.02 11.02
CA GLY A 374 24.49 24.74 10.56
C GLY A 374 24.55 24.36 9.08
N VAL A 375 23.58 23.53 8.61
CA VAL A 375 23.46 23.15 7.20
C VAL A 375 23.14 24.36 6.33
N LEU A 376 22.17 25.20 6.75
CA LEU A 376 21.82 26.44 6.03
C LEU A 376 23.02 27.36 5.90
N SER A 377 23.74 27.64 7.02
CA SER A 377 24.92 28.50 7.01
C SER A 377 26.00 27.98 6.06
N ARG A 378 26.21 26.67 6.04
CA ARG A 378 27.18 26.06 5.12
C ARG A 378 26.80 26.21 3.67
N LEU A 379 25.52 26.03 3.30
CA LEU A 379 25.04 26.22 1.94
C LEU A 379 25.14 27.68 1.48
N GLN A 380 24.87 28.63 2.37
CA GLN A 380 25.04 30.07 2.10
C GLN A 380 26.53 30.44 1.91
N GLU A 381 27.43 29.90 2.73
CA GLU A 381 28.88 30.05 2.58
C GLU A 381 29.36 29.51 1.21
N LEU A 382 28.78 28.39 0.74
CA LEU A 382 29.06 27.82 -0.58
C LEU A 382 28.45 28.64 -1.75
N GLY A 383 27.71 29.70 -1.45
CA GLY A 383 27.16 30.63 -2.45
C GLY A 383 25.81 30.20 -3.04
N TYR A 384 25.07 29.27 -2.43
CA TYR A 384 23.74 28.88 -2.90
C TYR A 384 22.67 29.90 -2.45
N PRO A 385 22.04 30.67 -3.36
CA PRO A 385 21.05 31.69 -3.01
C PRO A 385 19.65 31.09 -2.79
N ASN A 386 19.39 29.87 -3.29
CA ASN A 386 18.07 29.24 -3.28
C ASN A 386 17.87 28.32 -2.08
N VAL A 387 18.36 28.71 -0.90
CA VAL A 387 18.21 27.99 0.35
C VAL A 387 17.46 28.85 1.36
N TYR A 388 16.41 28.31 1.95
CA TYR A 388 15.48 29.03 2.80
C TYR A 388 15.39 28.38 4.19
N SER A 389 15.37 29.23 5.22
CA SER A 389 15.06 28.82 6.59
C SER A 389 13.57 28.55 6.71
N CYS A 390 13.20 27.37 7.17
CA CYS A 390 11.84 26.98 7.49
C CYS A 390 11.80 26.74 9.01
N LYS A 391 11.12 27.61 9.79
CA LYS A 391 10.98 27.44 11.22
C LYS A 391 9.54 27.12 11.57
N PHE A 392 9.29 25.94 12.07
CA PHE A 392 7.96 25.46 12.45
C PHE A 392 7.28 26.31 13.50
N SER A 393 8.05 26.99 14.36
CA SER A 393 7.52 27.87 15.41
C SER A 393 7.15 29.27 14.93
N GLU A 394 7.49 29.67 13.69
CA GLU A 394 7.14 30.98 13.15
C GLU A 394 5.63 31.18 13.02
N SER A 395 5.22 32.45 13.01
CA SER A 395 3.82 32.82 12.82
C SER A 395 3.35 32.47 11.40
N ALA A 396 2.16 31.90 11.31
CA ALA A 396 1.47 31.68 10.03
C ALA A 396 0.40 32.75 9.76
N ARG A 397 0.57 33.96 10.31
CA ARG A 397 -0.40 35.05 10.15
C ARG A 397 -0.57 35.42 8.68
N GLY A 398 -1.81 35.47 8.22
CA GLY A 398 -2.17 35.79 6.83
C GLY A 398 -2.11 34.58 5.89
N LEU A 399 -1.65 33.42 6.38
CA LEU A 399 -1.74 32.16 5.62
C LEU A 399 -3.07 31.46 5.93
N HIS A 400 -3.71 30.94 4.87
CA HIS A 400 -4.95 30.20 4.93
C HIS A 400 -4.81 28.86 4.22
N ASP A 401 -5.73 27.94 4.49
CA ASP A 401 -5.91 26.73 3.70
C ASP A 401 -6.40 27.05 2.28
N ILE A 402 -6.52 26.04 1.43
CA ILE A 402 -6.97 26.22 0.04
C ILE A 402 -8.40 26.75 -0.08
N THR A 403 -9.25 26.63 0.95
CA THR A 403 -10.62 27.17 0.98
C THR A 403 -10.68 28.62 1.43
N GLY A 404 -9.64 29.11 2.10
CA GLY A 404 -9.59 30.41 2.73
C GLY A 404 -10.32 30.47 4.09
N GLU A 405 -10.83 29.35 4.60
CA GLU A 405 -11.64 29.31 5.81
C GLU A 405 -10.80 29.15 7.09
N TYR A 406 -9.70 28.39 7.03
CA TYR A 406 -8.90 28.06 8.19
C TYR A 406 -7.66 28.94 8.32
N THR A 407 -7.36 29.31 9.55
CA THR A 407 -6.10 29.94 9.99
C THR A 407 -5.31 28.98 10.86
N PHE A 408 -4.05 29.26 11.10
CA PHE A 408 -3.11 28.33 11.72
C PHE A 408 -2.40 28.92 12.93
N ALA A 409 -2.16 28.10 13.95
CA ALA A 409 -1.48 28.49 15.18
C ALA A 409 0.00 28.92 14.93
N ASN A 410 0.67 28.25 13.99
CA ASN A 410 2.06 28.49 13.61
C ASN A 410 2.35 27.90 12.21
N MET A 411 3.58 28.08 11.74
CA MET A 411 4.04 27.59 10.42
C MET A 411 3.93 26.07 10.32
N ARG A 412 4.23 25.31 11.39
CA ARG A 412 4.06 23.85 11.39
C ARG A 412 2.64 23.44 11.08
N ALA A 413 1.66 24.08 11.71
CA ALA A 413 0.25 23.76 11.45
C ALA A 413 -0.15 24.06 10.01
N TYR A 414 0.31 25.17 9.44
CA TYR A 414 0.08 25.52 8.05
C TYR A 414 0.69 24.48 7.09
N LEU A 415 1.96 24.15 7.27
CA LEU A 415 2.69 23.24 6.37
C LEU A 415 2.10 21.83 6.40
N PHE A 416 1.77 21.33 7.56
CA PHE A 416 1.14 20.02 7.75
C PHE A 416 -0.25 19.99 7.13
N TRP A 417 -1.01 21.08 7.25
CA TRP A 417 -2.30 21.19 6.62
C TRP A 417 -2.19 21.32 5.10
N ALA A 418 -1.19 22.01 4.60
CA ALA A 418 -0.92 22.08 3.15
C ALA A 418 -0.60 20.69 2.56
N VAL A 419 0.11 19.82 3.30
CA VAL A 419 0.27 18.41 2.91
C VAL A 419 -1.06 17.67 2.93
N ARG A 420 -1.90 17.88 3.96
CA ARG A 420 -3.25 17.32 4.04
C ARG A 420 -4.10 17.71 2.84
N ASP A 421 -4.14 19.00 2.51
CA ASP A 421 -4.90 19.52 1.36
C ASP A 421 -4.39 18.92 0.04
N TRP A 422 -3.07 18.80 -0.12
CA TRP A 422 -2.44 18.23 -1.29
C TRP A 422 -2.75 16.73 -1.46
N LEU A 423 -2.79 15.98 -0.36
CA LEU A 423 -3.10 14.54 -0.37
C LEU A 423 -4.59 14.24 -0.47
N ASN A 424 -5.47 15.19 -0.16
CA ASN A 424 -6.91 14.97 -0.23
C ASN A 424 -7.36 14.74 -1.68
N PRO A 425 -7.85 13.52 -2.02
CA PRO A 425 -8.23 13.18 -3.39
C PRO A 425 -9.33 14.09 -3.96
N LYS A 426 -10.19 14.65 -3.09
CA LYS A 426 -11.27 15.54 -3.49
C LYS A 426 -10.77 16.88 -4.05
N ASN A 427 -9.56 17.29 -3.70
CA ASN A 427 -8.96 18.53 -4.18
C ASN A 427 -8.35 18.40 -5.59
N GLY A 428 -8.26 17.20 -6.14
CA GLY A 428 -7.88 16.96 -7.54
C GLY A 428 -6.42 17.25 -7.89
N PHE A 429 -5.51 17.36 -6.92
CA PHE A 429 -4.08 17.63 -7.20
C PHE A 429 -3.36 16.45 -7.86
N GLY A 430 -3.88 15.24 -7.72
CA GLY A 430 -3.21 14.05 -8.23
C GLY A 430 -1.86 13.80 -7.54
N ALA A 431 -1.82 13.98 -6.22
CA ALA A 431 -0.63 13.75 -5.42
C ALA A 431 -0.02 12.37 -5.68
N ALA A 432 1.30 12.32 -5.85
CA ALA A 432 2.04 11.07 -6.07
C ALA A 432 3.23 10.98 -5.11
N LEU A 433 3.18 9.98 -4.23
CA LEU A 433 4.17 9.71 -3.19
C LEU A 433 4.78 8.32 -3.36
N PRO A 434 6.11 8.16 -3.26
CA PRO A 434 6.72 6.83 -3.21
C PRO A 434 6.25 6.07 -1.96
N PRO A 435 6.00 4.76 -2.05
CA PRO A 435 5.68 3.94 -0.89
C PRO A 435 6.78 4.01 0.16
N CYS A 436 6.42 4.46 1.38
CA CYS A 436 7.32 4.59 2.50
C CYS A 436 6.57 4.36 3.81
N ASP A 437 6.88 3.26 4.51
CA ASP A 437 6.20 2.88 5.75
C ASP A 437 6.41 3.89 6.87
N LYS A 438 7.61 4.50 6.95
CA LYS A 438 7.92 5.52 7.95
C LYS A 438 7.06 6.77 7.75
N LEU A 439 6.96 7.27 6.50
CA LEU A 439 6.10 8.39 6.17
C LEU A 439 4.63 8.09 6.44
N MET A 440 4.18 6.89 6.04
CA MET A 440 2.81 6.44 6.26
C MET A 440 2.44 6.50 7.74
N GLU A 441 3.25 5.89 8.60
CA GLU A 441 3.06 5.89 10.05
C GLU A 441 3.07 7.31 10.63
N GLU A 442 4.07 8.13 10.28
CA GLU A 442 4.21 9.51 10.77
C GLU A 442 3.00 10.38 10.44
N ALA A 443 2.50 10.28 9.21
CA ALA A 443 1.38 11.08 8.73
C ALA A 443 0.03 10.64 9.33
N THR A 444 -0.19 9.32 9.47
CA THR A 444 -1.44 8.75 9.98
C THR A 444 -1.53 8.80 11.51
N GLU A 445 -0.41 8.86 12.20
CA GLU A 445 -0.34 8.99 13.66
C GLU A 445 -0.23 10.47 14.12
N THR A 446 -0.25 11.42 13.20
CA THR A 446 -0.29 12.84 13.53
C THR A 446 -1.73 13.31 13.72
N HIS A 447 -2.01 13.95 14.88
CA HIS A 447 -3.32 14.48 15.23
C HIS A 447 -3.38 16.01 15.15
N TRP A 448 -4.56 16.52 14.93
CA TRP A 448 -4.85 17.94 14.84
C TRP A 448 -6.06 18.34 15.68
N GLY A 449 -6.21 19.64 15.94
CA GLY A 449 -7.35 20.17 16.67
C GLY A 449 -7.51 21.67 16.45
N PHE A 450 -8.47 22.27 17.16
CA PHE A 450 -8.69 23.71 17.17
C PHE A 450 -8.19 24.35 18.45
N MET A 451 -7.58 25.51 18.32
CA MET A 451 -7.37 26.42 19.45
C MET A 451 -8.66 27.15 19.83
N SER A 452 -8.69 27.79 20.98
CA SER A 452 -9.85 28.58 21.44
C SER A 452 -10.23 29.74 20.52
N ASN A 453 -9.28 30.23 19.70
CA ASN A 453 -9.50 31.26 18.69
C ASN A 453 -9.95 30.70 17.30
N GLY A 454 -10.19 29.41 17.20
CA GLY A 454 -10.58 28.74 15.95
C GLY A 454 -9.44 28.38 14.99
N SER A 455 -8.18 28.73 15.32
CA SER A 455 -7.04 28.37 14.47
C SER A 455 -6.71 26.86 14.61
N ILE A 456 -6.30 26.25 13.51
CA ILE A 456 -5.81 24.87 13.50
C ILE A 456 -4.46 24.77 14.22
N ILE A 457 -4.34 23.76 15.04
CA ILE A 457 -3.08 23.38 15.71
C ILE A 457 -2.79 21.89 15.45
N ILE A 458 -1.53 21.59 15.22
CA ILE A 458 -1.02 20.21 15.19
C ILE A 458 -0.48 19.87 16.57
N GLU A 459 -0.71 18.67 17.03
CA GLU A 459 -0.16 18.19 18.30
C GLU A 459 1.37 18.36 18.39
N LYS A 460 1.91 18.33 19.59
CA LYS A 460 3.34 18.50 19.81
C LYS A 460 4.13 17.31 19.24
N LYS A 461 5.34 17.58 18.70
CA LYS A 461 6.26 16.57 18.16
C LYS A 461 6.56 15.45 19.20
N GLU A 462 6.62 15.81 20.48
CA GLU A 462 6.86 14.88 21.60
C GLU A 462 5.74 13.84 21.75
N GLU A 463 4.49 14.21 21.50
CA GLU A 463 3.36 13.28 21.59
C GLU A 463 3.38 12.28 20.43
N ILE A 464 3.71 12.74 19.23
CA ILE A 464 3.93 11.86 18.07
C ILE A 464 5.09 10.90 18.37
N LYS A 465 6.24 11.43 18.85
CA LYS A 465 7.42 10.62 19.23
C LYS A 465 7.10 9.53 20.25
N LYS A 466 6.24 9.80 21.22
CA LYS A 466 5.80 8.78 22.19
C LYS A 466 5.03 7.63 21.53
N ARG A 467 4.16 7.94 20.54
CA ARG A 467 3.37 6.95 19.83
C ARG A 467 4.20 6.11 18.86
N ILE A 468 4.96 6.77 17.97
CA ILE A 468 5.75 6.09 16.94
C ILE A 468 7.16 5.71 17.38
N LYS A 469 7.56 6.07 18.62
CA LYS A 469 8.86 5.74 19.25
C LYS A 469 10.10 6.31 18.54
N ARG A 470 9.92 7.26 17.64
CA ARG A 470 10.97 7.96 16.88
C ARG A 470 10.51 9.36 16.48
N SER A 471 11.40 10.14 15.88
CA SER A 471 11.07 11.44 15.31
C SER A 471 10.29 11.28 13.98
N PRO A 472 9.33 12.18 13.64
CA PRO A 472 8.58 12.15 12.38
C PRO A 472 9.34 12.85 11.24
N ASP A 473 10.58 12.46 10.99
CA ASP A 473 11.54 13.17 10.13
C ASP A 473 11.14 13.11 8.62
N TRP A 474 10.48 12.04 8.18
CA TRP A 474 9.97 11.92 6.80
C TRP A 474 8.81 12.86 6.54
N PHE A 475 7.89 12.97 7.50
CA PHE A 475 6.75 13.85 7.37
C PHE A 475 7.14 15.32 7.51
N ASP A 476 8.05 15.64 8.45
CA ASP A 476 8.61 16.98 8.61
C ASP A 476 9.34 17.42 7.32
N SER A 477 10.14 16.54 6.70
CA SER A 477 10.83 16.86 5.44
C SER A 477 9.86 17.08 4.27
N LEU A 478 8.79 16.29 4.15
CA LEU A 478 7.75 16.51 3.15
C LEU A 478 7.05 17.86 3.37
N ALA A 479 6.67 18.17 4.61
CA ALA A 479 6.01 19.42 4.98
C ALA A 479 6.86 20.64 4.61
N ASN A 480 8.17 20.60 4.80
CA ASN A 480 9.09 21.69 4.43
C ASN A 480 9.02 22.03 2.93
N THR A 481 8.67 21.08 2.04
CA THR A 481 8.53 21.38 0.60
C THR A 481 7.35 22.30 0.28
N PHE A 482 6.43 22.53 1.21
CA PHE A 482 5.27 23.40 1.07
C PHE A 482 5.49 24.81 1.62
N PHE A 483 6.72 25.12 2.07
CA PHE A 483 7.06 26.46 2.59
C PHE A 483 6.70 27.56 1.59
N PRO A 484 5.96 28.60 2.02
CA PRO A 484 5.44 29.67 1.16
C PRO A 484 6.47 30.78 0.91
N TRP A 485 7.62 30.45 0.36
CA TRP A 485 8.76 31.34 0.14
C TRP A 485 8.43 32.59 -0.68
N ASP A 486 7.52 32.46 -1.66
CA ASP A 486 7.06 33.54 -2.56
C ASP A 486 6.23 34.59 -1.82
N TYR A 487 5.37 34.13 -0.91
CA TYR A 487 4.50 34.99 -0.11
C TYR A 487 5.31 35.82 0.89
N LEU A 488 6.31 35.23 1.53
CA LEU A 488 7.18 35.93 2.50
C LEU A 488 8.11 36.93 1.82
N ALA A 489 8.53 36.68 0.57
CA ALA A 489 9.36 37.60 -0.20
C ALA A 489 8.61 38.88 -0.66
N VAL A 490 7.30 38.77 -0.89
CA VAL A 490 6.42 39.90 -1.29
C VAL A 490 6.08 40.79 -0.07
N SER A 491 5.96 40.18 1.13
CA SER A 491 5.55 40.91 2.33
C SER A 491 6.54 41.96 2.82
N ASP A 492 7.85 41.74 2.64
CA ASP A 492 8.89 42.68 3.10
C ASP A 492 9.00 43.92 2.21
N GLU A 493 8.80 43.79 0.89
CA GLU A 493 8.78 44.94 -0.04
C GLU A 493 7.44 45.73 0.03
N ASP A 494 6.31 45.03 0.20
CA ASP A 494 5.00 45.70 0.29
C ASP A 494 4.80 46.39 1.64
N ILE A 495 5.40 45.88 2.72
CA ILE A 495 5.40 46.57 4.02
C ILE A 495 6.21 47.87 3.94
N LEU A 496 7.34 47.86 3.24
CA LEU A 496 8.16 49.06 3.03
C LEU A 496 7.49 50.09 2.10
N ARG A 497 6.74 49.63 1.07
CA ARG A 497 5.98 50.53 0.17
C ARG A 497 4.76 51.15 0.80
N ASN A 498 4.13 50.51 1.76
CA ASN A 498 2.96 51.06 2.47
C ASN A 498 3.34 51.86 3.73
N MET A 499 4.62 51.98 4.07
CA MET A 499 5.13 52.81 5.16
C MET A 499 5.80 54.10 4.67
N LEU A 500 5.92 54.32 3.35
CA LEU A 500 6.36 55.55 2.71
C LEU A 500 5.18 56.23 1.95
#